data_cd72f5ee7010114a52dc732d37deb8be
#
_entry.id   cd72f5ee7010114a52dc732d37deb8be
#
_cell.length_a   1.000
_cell.length_b   1.000
_cell.length_c   1.000
_cell.angle_alpha   90.00
_cell.angle_beta   90.00
_cell.angle_gamma   90.00
#
_symmetry.space_group_name_H-M   'P 1'
#
loop_
_entity.id
_entity.type
_entity.pdbx_description
1 polymer ?
#
loop_
_entity_poly.entity_id
_entity_poly.type
_entity_poly.pdbx_seq_one_letter_code
_entity_poly.pdbx_strand_id
1 'polypeptide(L)'
;MIKDRTRISVHATPGARRTHVGGTHDGALRIWVTAAADKGRANKAIIEALADALGIRKSQIALISGETNRRKLFEVDVASNKLDPVLHRLLRES
;
A
#
# COMPACT_ATOMS: atom_id res chain seq x y z
N MET A 1 -7.89 -17.43 19.10
CA MET A 1 -7.28 -16.11 19.31
C MET A 1 -7.41 -15.28 18.03
N ILE A 2 -7.98 -14.09 18.15
CA ILE A 2 -8.11 -13.21 17.00
C ILE A 2 -6.81 -12.43 16.83
N LYS A 3 -6.25 -12.52 15.64
CA LYS A 3 -5.04 -11.80 15.32
C LYS A 3 -5.41 -10.43 14.74
N ASP A 4 -4.91 -9.37 15.34
CA ASP A 4 -5.16 -8.02 14.84
C ASP A 4 -4.50 -7.81 13.48
N ARG A 5 -5.28 -7.26 12.56
CA ARG A 5 -4.81 -6.92 11.22
C ARG A 5 -5.29 -5.53 10.86
N THR A 6 -4.58 -4.90 9.95
CA THR A 6 -4.91 -3.55 9.50
C THR A 6 -5.26 -3.60 8.03
N ARG A 7 -6.33 -2.91 7.65
CA ARG A 7 -6.69 -2.74 6.24
C ARG A 7 -6.30 -1.35 5.79
N ILE A 8 -5.67 -1.27 4.63
CA ILE A 8 -5.19 -0.01 4.08
C ILE A 8 -5.71 0.15 2.66
N SER A 9 -6.45 1.24 2.44
CA SER A 9 -6.87 1.61 1.09
C SER A 9 -5.73 2.34 0.40
N VAL A 10 -5.46 1.97 -0.83
CA VAL A 10 -4.36 2.51 -1.63
C VAL A 10 -4.88 3.03 -2.96
N HIS A 11 -4.41 4.21 -3.36
CA HIS A 11 -4.61 4.71 -4.71
C HIS A 11 -3.30 4.51 -5.47
N ALA A 12 -3.29 3.61 -6.44
CA ALA A 12 -2.09 3.18 -7.15
C ALA A 12 -1.93 3.92 -8.47
N THR A 13 -0.69 4.35 -8.77
CA THR A 13 -0.35 4.95 -10.05
C THR A 13 0.80 4.15 -10.66
N PRO A 14 0.52 3.23 -11.58
CA PRO A 14 1.55 2.46 -12.26
C PRO A 14 2.20 3.30 -13.37
N GLY A 15 3.35 2.84 -13.86
CA GLY A 15 4.04 3.51 -14.95
C GLY A 15 4.60 4.88 -14.60
N ALA A 16 4.84 5.14 -13.33
CA ALA A 16 5.39 6.41 -12.87
C ALA A 16 6.90 6.46 -13.12
N ARG A 17 7.48 7.65 -13.03
CA ARG A 17 8.92 7.83 -13.22
C ARG A 17 9.73 7.26 -12.06
N ARG A 18 9.16 7.26 -10.86
CA ARG A 18 9.83 6.75 -9.67
C ARG A 18 8.80 6.14 -8.73
N THR A 19 9.26 5.28 -7.86
CA THR A 19 8.44 4.71 -6.82
C THR A 19 8.37 5.69 -5.65
N HIS A 20 7.17 5.93 -5.15
CA HIS A 20 6.95 6.83 -4.02
C HIS A 20 5.70 6.43 -3.25
N VAL A 21 5.74 6.56 -1.94
CA VAL A 21 4.60 6.31 -1.06
C VAL A 21 4.38 7.55 -0.22
N GLY A 22 3.18 8.12 -0.27
CA GLY A 22 2.86 9.28 0.55
C GLY A 22 1.70 10.10 -0.02
N GLY A 23 1.01 10.81 0.87
CA GLY A 23 -0.15 11.62 0.51
C GLY A 23 -1.44 10.83 0.45
N THR A 24 -2.54 11.52 0.18
CA THR A 24 -3.86 10.90 0.11
C THR A 24 -4.58 11.27 -1.17
N HIS A 25 -5.45 10.35 -1.61
CA HIS A 25 -6.39 10.58 -2.71
C HIS A 25 -7.71 9.94 -2.29
N ASP A 26 -8.73 10.76 -2.04
CA ASP A 26 -10.01 10.30 -1.51
C ASP A 26 -9.85 9.41 -0.27
N GLY A 27 -8.95 9.81 0.63
CA GLY A 27 -8.70 9.09 1.88
C GLY A 27 -7.78 7.88 1.74
N ALA A 28 -7.41 7.48 0.51
CA ALA A 28 -6.52 6.36 0.28
C ALA A 28 -5.05 6.81 0.23
N LEU A 29 -4.15 5.98 0.71
CA LEU A 29 -2.71 6.24 0.64
C LEU A 29 -2.25 6.18 -0.82
N ARG A 30 -1.57 7.20 -1.27
CA ARG A 30 -1.06 7.23 -2.65
C ARG A 30 0.25 6.46 -2.77
N ILE A 31 0.31 5.59 -3.79
CA ILE A 31 1.53 4.84 -4.10
C ILE A 31 1.78 4.91 -5.60
N TRP A 32 2.96 5.41 -5.98
CA TRP A 32 3.43 5.40 -7.37
C TRP A 32 4.46 4.30 -7.53
N VAL A 33 4.35 3.54 -8.61
CA VAL A 33 5.35 2.52 -8.93
C VAL A 33 5.76 2.65 -10.39
N THR A 34 7.00 2.27 -10.69
CA THR A 34 7.52 2.34 -12.06
C THR A 34 7.01 1.19 -12.92
N ALA A 35 6.63 0.07 -12.30
CA ALA A 35 6.11 -1.09 -13.01
C ALA A 35 4.81 -0.78 -13.74
N ALA A 36 4.64 -1.35 -14.93
CA ALA A 36 3.41 -1.20 -15.71
C ALA A 36 2.27 -2.01 -15.08
N ALA A 37 1.02 -1.55 -15.29
CA ALA A 37 -0.17 -2.25 -14.83
C ALA A 37 -0.46 -3.45 -15.74
N ASP A 38 0.41 -4.43 -15.71
CA ASP A 38 0.44 -5.53 -16.64
C ASP A 38 0.83 -6.81 -15.91
N LYS A 39 0.06 -7.86 -16.07
CA LYS A 39 0.34 -9.20 -15.53
C LYS A 39 0.69 -9.20 -14.05
N GLY A 40 0.05 -8.33 -13.28
CA GLY A 40 0.30 -8.24 -11.84
C GLY A 40 1.61 -7.59 -11.43
N ARG A 41 2.37 -7.04 -12.35
CA ARG A 41 3.65 -6.40 -12.04
C ARG A 41 3.49 -5.20 -11.12
N ALA A 42 2.50 -4.35 -11.41
CA ALA A 42 2.26 -3.19 -10.58
C ALA A 42 1.80 -3.58 -9.18
N ASN A 43 0.94 -4.60 -9.06
CA ASN A 43 0.47 -5.06 -7.75
C ASN A 43 1.65 -5.54 -6.90
N LYS A 44 2.56 -6.30 -7.48
CA LYS A 44 3.75 -6.78 -6.79
C LYS A 44 4.64 -5.60 -6.36
N ALA A 45 4.84 -4.65 -7.25
CA ALA A 45 5.65 -3.46 -6.94
C ALA A 45 5.01 -2.61 -5.84
N ILE A 46 3.68 -2.51 -5.82
CA ILE A 46 2.96 -1.77 -4.79
C ILE A 46 3.14 -2.44 -3.42
N ILE A 47 3.06 -3.76 -3.37
CA ILE A 47 3.29 -4.50 -2.13
C ILE A 47 4.71 -4.26 -1.63
N GLU A 48 5.69 -4.29 -2.51
CA GLU A 48 7.09 -4.02 -2.14
C GLU A 48 7.27 -2.60 -1.60
N ALA A 49 6.70 -1.61 -2.29
CA ALA A 49 6.79 -0.22 -1.87
C ALA A 49 6.10 0.01 -0.52
N LEU A 50 4.93 -0.60 -0.33
CA LEU A 50 4.18 -0.48 0.91
C LEU A 50 4.94 -1.14 2.07
N ALA A 51 5.51 -2.33 1.86
CA ALA A 51 6.30 -3.02 2.86
C ALA A 51 7.50 -2.17 3.30
N ASP A 52 8.22 -1.60 2.33
CA ASP A 52 9.36 -0.74 2.62
C ASP A 52 8.94 0.49 3.42
N ALA A 53 7.85 1.13 3.03
CA ALA A 53 7.36 2.34 3.70
C ALA A 53 6.91 2.07 5.14
N LEU A 54 6.30 0.90 5.36
CA LEU A 54 5.81 0.51 6.68
C LEU A 54 6.88 -0.17 7.54
N GLY A 55 8.01 -0.55 6.95
CA GLY A 55 9.07 -1.25 7.67
C GLY A 55 8.71 -2.69 8.03
N ILE A 56 7.96 -3.36 7.17
CA ILE A 56 7.50 -4.75 7.40
C ILE A 56 7.86 -5.61 6.20
N ARG A 57 7.56 -6.91 6.30
CA ARG A 57 7.86 -7.86 5.23
C ARG A 57 6.72 -7.89 4.20
N LYS A 58 7.07 -8.15 2.95
CA LYS A 58 6.08 -8.32 1.88
C LYS A 58 5.07 -9.42 2.20
N SER A 59 5.53 -10.49 2.83
CA SER A 59 4.67 -11.62 3.20
C SER A 59 3.56 -11.26 4.19
N GLN A 60 3.67 -10.11 4.85
CA GLN A 60 2.66 -9.63 5.79
C GLN A 60 1.56 -8.83 5.10
N ILE A 61 1.65 -8.61 3.78
CA ILE A 61 0.71 -7.81 3.02
C ILE A 61 -0.02 -8.69 2.00
N ALA A 62 -1.35 -8.61 2.00
CA ALA A 62 -2.19 -9.33 1.05
C ALA A 62 -3.14 -8.36 0.35
N LEU A 63 -3.26 -8.50 -0.97
CA LEU A 63 -4.24 -7.74 -1.75
C LEU A 63 -5.61 -8.38 -1.57
N ILE A 64 -6.56 -7.62 -1.04
CA ILE A 64 -7.91 -8.08 -0.77
C ILE A 64 -8.85 -7.82 -1.95
N SER A 65 -8.77 -6.62 -2.53
CA SER A 65 -9.61 -6.24 -3.65
C SER A 65 -8.95 -5.19 -4.52
N GLY A 66 -9.49 -5.00 -5.72
CA GLY A 66 -8.98 -3.99 -6.64
C GLY A 66 -7.80 -4.46 -7.46
N GLU A 67 -7.71 -5.75 -7.78
CA GLU A 67 -6.57 -6.30 -8.51
C GLU A 67 -6.32 -5.57 -9.84
N THR A 68 -7.37 -5.19 -10.55
CA THR A 68 -7.26 -4.50 -11.83
C THR A 68 -7.65 -3.01 -11.75
N ASN A 69 -7.91 -2.51 -10.56
CA ASN A 69 -8.32 -1.12 -10.34
C ASN A 69 -7.19 -0.32 -9.74
N ARG A 70 -7.25 1.00 -9.92
CA ARG A 70 -6.29 1.90 -9.25
C ARG A 70 -6.54 1.97 -7.75
N ARG A 71 -7.80 1.83 -7.33
CA ARG A 71 -8.12 1.76 -5.91
C ARG A 71 -8.05 0.33 -5.45
N LYS A 72 -7.17 0.08 -4.48
CA LYS A 72 -6.90 -1.26 -3.97
C LYS A 72 -7.07 -1.30 -2.46
N LEU A 73 -7.43 -2.46 -1.95
CA LEU A 73 -7.50 -2.69 -0.51
C LEU A 73 -6.50 -3.77 -0.15
N PHE A 74 -5.62 -3.43 0.77
CA PHE A 74 -4.63 -4.38 1.29
C PHE A 74 -4.93 -4.70 2.74
N GLU A 75 -4.65 -5.93 3.13
CA GLU A 75 -4.68 -6.35 4.51
C GLU A 75 -3.26 -6.61 4.97
N VAL A 76 -2.89 -6.02 6.10
CA VAL A 76 -1.54 -6.09 6.64
C VAL A 76 -1.58 -6.84 7.96
N ASP A 77 -0.75 -7.87 8.08
CA ASP A 77 -0.69 -8.71 9.27
C ASP A 77 0.13 -8.05 10.38
N VAL A 78 -0.32 -6.86 10.79
CA VAL A 78 0.26 -6.07 11.87
C VAL A 78 -0.89 -5.31 12.52
N ALA A 79 -0.88 -5.21 13.84
CA ALA A 79 -1.91 -4.49 14.58
C ALA A 79 -1.91 -3.00 14.22
N SER A 80 -3.09 -2.40 14.14
CA SER A 80 -3.21 -0.99 13.73
C SER A 80 -2.47 -0.04 14.67
N ASN A 81 -2.46 -0.33 15.98
CA ASN A 81 -1.76 0.54 16.92
C ASN A 81 -0.23 0.62 16.66
N LYS A 82 0.33 -0.41 16.02
CA LYS A 82 1.75 -0.40 15.64
C LYS A 82 1.98 0.34 14.33
N LEU A 83 1.01 0.32 13.44
CA LEU A 83 1.12 0.97 12.13
C LEU A 83 0.69 2.43 12.12
N ASP A 84 -0.24 2.81 13.01
CA ASP A 84 -0.84 4.14 13.01
C ASP A 84 0.18 5.29 12.95
N PRO A 85 1.26 5.30 13.75
CA PRO A 85 2.21 6.40 13.68
C PRO A 85 2.86 6.56 12.31
N VAL A 86 3.33 5.48 11.70
CA VAL A 86 3.97 5.56 10.39
C VAL A 86 2.93 5.83 9.29
N LEU A 87 1.75 5.24 9.40
CA LEU A 87 0.68 5.44 8.43
C LEU A 87 0.20 6.89 8.43
N HIS A 88 -0.01 7.49 9.61
CA HIS A 88 -0.40 8.89 9.71
C HIS A 88 0.64 9.80 9.09
N ARG A 89 1.92 9.50 9.31
CA ARG A 89 2.99 10.28 8.71
C ARG A 89 2.96 10.20 7.18
N LEU A 90 2.77 9.00 6.63
CA LEU A 90 2.71 8.81 5.18
C LEU A 90 1.51 9.51 4.56
N LEU A 91 0.35 9.45 5.23
CA LEU A 91 -0.86 10.09 4.73
C LEU A 91 -0.76 11.61 4.70
N ARG A 92 0.08 12.20 5.54
CA ARG A 92 0.28 13.66 5.59
C ARG A 92 1.24 14.19 4.55
N GLU A 93 2.04 13.33 3.94
CA GLU A 93 2.96 13.77 2.91
C GLU A 93 2.19 14.28 1.70
N SER A 94 2.67 15.34 1.11
CA SER A 94 2.05 15.94 -0.06
C SER A 94 2.95 15.80 -1.29
#